data_4234f512eae9fe2548d1bd21ed915c66
#
_entry.id   4234f512eae9fe2548d1bd21ed915c66
#
_cell.length_a   1.000
_cell.length_b   1.000
_cell.length_c   1.000
_cell.angle_alpha   90.00
_cell.angle_beta   90.00
_cell.angle_gamma   90.00
#
_symmetry.space_group_name_H-M   'P 1'
#
loop_
_entity.id
_entity.type
_entity.pdbx_description
1 polymer ?
#
loop_
_entity_poly.entity_id
_entity_poly.type
_entity_poly.pdbx_seq_one_letter_code
_entity_poly.pdbx_strand_id
1 'polypeptide(L)'
;MKTSSKFLLGTALLATTLLLAACSHGQKYGNLSKDEAKTEVAAYYKKIDPTKAKLKKDISGSSLDTAAELPNIDKTYPYTVEGDGKINAEIFVSSEKAGDGKDGILNDIAKDFNDQHQTIDGQDISVSIRSIPSGTAVDYIASKNHVPDGYTPSNKQWDYILNAKGFKTTEITDKLFGNTSGLLMKKAVYKDIAKNGTVSIEDVTKAIEKGKLLGYTNPYSSSTGLSLLSQFLYSFDPANPISEKAQANFQKLQQNIPSTFVNTAQLRNAAKNGTADILSISYQTYINTPEFADYKYVPFGIRQDSPVYATTSNSKKQEVLKRFVDFAKTDSNQQKATDYGFNKLDDYSYTEQTTDGNLLMSMQKLWKQNKNSARPIVGVFVTDISGSMDGEPINNLKKSLLNSLQYINDDNKVGLVSYNNDVTINVPIKEMDSTQKAYFTSAIKGLTPSGDTATYNGLLVAVQMILDEMKKNPDVRPVIFVLSDGKTNQGYDFDRAAQIIKALGITVNTIGYNADLKELAKLSKINESVAINADNDDVVYKLKELFNAEF
;
A
#
# COMPACT_ATOMS: atom_id res chain seq x y z
N MET A 1 -68.29 -25.40 44.57
CA MET A 1 -68.23 -26.79 44.09
C MET A 1 -67.17 -26.77 42.95
N LYS A 2 -65.99 -27.24 43.25
CA LYS A 2 -65.43 -28.54 42.79
C LYS A 2 -65.53 -28.72 41.31
N THR A 3 -64.47 -28.89 40.48
CA THR A 3 -63.25 -29.68 40.59
C THR A 3 -62.42 -29.36 39.34
N SER A 4 -61.12 -29.06 39.43
CA SER A 4 -59.96 -29.92 39.13
C SER A 4 -59.94 -30.64 37.78
N SER A 5 -58.86 -30.41 36.96
CA SER A 5 -57.86 -31.41 36.57
C SER A 5 -57.02 -30.92 35.43
N LYS A 6 -55.76 -30.67 35.59
CA LYS A 6 -54.51 -31.39 35.33
C LYS A 6 -54.22 -31.82 33.88
N PHE A 7 -53.04 -31.32 33.44
CA PHE A 7 -52.00 -31.91 32.57
C PHE A 7 -52.26 -32.10 31.06
N LEU A 8 -51.46 -31.42 30.24
CA LEU A 8 -50.38 -32.07 29.50
C LEU A 8 -49.39 -31.01 28.97
N LEU A 9 -48.15 -31.23 29.37
CA LEU A 9 -46.96 -30.63 28.72
C LEU A 9 -46.76 -31.25 27.34
N GLY A 10 -46.25 -30.46 26.39
CA GLY A 10 -45.69 -31.01 25.15
C GLY A 10 -45.35 -29.95 24.11
N THR A 11 -44.13 -29.48 24.18
CA THR A 11 -43.26 -29.11 23.04
C THR A 11 -43.88 -28.46 21.80
N ALA A 12 -43.71 -27.16 21.65
CA ALA A 12 -43.51 -26.50 20.38
C ALA A 12 -42.89 -25.10 20.64
N LEU A 13 -41.60 -25.07 20.90
CA LEU A 13 -40.81 -23.85 20.85
C LEU A 13 -39.82 -24.06 19.71
N LEU A 14 -40.11 -23.57 18.55
CA LEU A 14 -39.16 -23.18 17.45
C LEU A 14 -40.00 -22.78 16.24
N ALA A 15 -40.23 -21.50 16.10
CA ALA A 15 -40.46 -20.79 14.83
C ALA A 15 -41.29 -19.52 15.08
N THR A 16 -40.65 -18.45 15.51
CA THR A 16 -41.11 -17.08 15.26
C THR A 16 -40.10 -16.08 15.79
N THR A 17 -39.02 -15.86 15.03
CA THR A 17 -38.26 -14.60 15.07
C THR A 17 -37.64 -14.35 13.71
N LEU A 18 -38.52 -14.11 12.75
CA LEU A 18 -38.15 -13.53 11.45
C LEU A 18 -39.29 -12.61 11.09
N LEU A 19 -39.13 -11.33 11.39
CA LEU A 19 -39.80 -10.18 10.79
C LEU A 19 -39.84 -9.03 11.82
N LEU A 20 -38.77 -8.24 11.83
CA LEU A 20 -38.77 -6.82 12.23
C LEU A 20 -37.35 -6.28 12.08
N ALA A 21 -36.97 -5.95 10.85
CA ALA A 21 -35.87 -5.03 10.61
C ALA A 21 -36.07 -4.33 9.27
N ALA A 22 -37.02 -3.44 9.26
CA ALA A 22 -37.04 -2.38 8.26
C ALA A 22 -36.92 -1.05 9.04
N CYS A 23 -36.03 -0.19 8.54
CA CYS A 23 -35.77 1.20 8.98
C CYS A 23 -34.78 1.39 10.12
N SER A 24 -33.49 1.35 9.81
CA SER A 24 -32.54 2.33 10.35
C SER A 24 -31.37 2.52 9.36
N HIS A 25 -31.33 3.65 8.74
CA HIS A 25 -30.16 4.13 8.00
C HIS A 25 -29.06 4.44 9.01
N GLY A 26 -28.02 3.55 9.15
CA GLY A 26 -26.91 3.90 10.01
C GLY A 26 -25.95 2.78 10.42
N GLN A 27 -26.24 1.49 10.19
CA GLN A 27 -25.24 0.43 10.44
C GLN A 27 -25.05 -0.41 9.17
N LYS A 28 -23.96 -0.18 8.50
CA LYS A 28 -23.71 -0.77 7.20
C LYS A 28 -23.47 -2.29 7.18
N TYR A 29 -23.12 -2.91 8.32
CA TYR A 29 -22.88 -4.36 8.39
C TYR A 29 -23.23 -4.87 9.81
N GLY A 30 -24.14 -5.82 9.92
CA GLY A 30 -24.50 -6.45 11.21
C GLY A 30 -23.32 -7.15 11.88
N ASN A 31 -23.42 -7.37 13.19
CA ASN A 31 -22.39 -8.08 13.96
C ASN A 31 -22.54 -9.59 13.77
N LEU A 32 -21.85 -10.16 12.78
CA LEU A 32 -21.67 -11.59 12.62
C LEU A 32 -20.48 -12.04 13.51
N SER A 33 -20.65 -13.09 14.30
CA SER A 33 -19.52 -13.66 15.03
C SER A 33 -18.59 -14.45 14.09
N LYS A 34 -17.35 -14.62 14.50
CA LYS A 34 -16.35 -15.36 13.70
C LYS A 34 -16.77 -16.82 13.41
N ASP A 35 -17.44 -17.48 14.35
CA ASP A 35 -17.86 -18.87 14.18
C ASP A 35 -19.12 -19.00 13.33
N GLU A 36 -20.07 -18.06 13.44
CA GLU A 36 -21.20 -17.96 12.52
C GLU A 36 -20.71 -17.72 11.08
N ALA A 37 -19.75 -16.81 10.90
CA ALA A 37 -19.15 -16.56 9.59
C ALA A 37 -18.51 -17.81 8.97
N LYS A 38 -17.73 -18.58 9.74
CA LYS A 38 -17.15 -19.86 9.29
C LYS A 38 -18.22 -20.87 8.88
N THR A 39 -19.27 -21.00 9.69
CA THR A 39 -20.38 -21.93 9.43
C THR A 39 -21.09 -21.55 8.13
N GLU A 40 -21.34 -20.28 7.94
CA GLU A 40 -22.03 -19.77 6.76
C GLU A 40 -21.18 -19.92 5.48
N VAL A 41 -19.88 -19.63 5.55
CA VAL A 41 -18.96 -19.86 4.42
C VAL A 41 -18.96 -21.32 4.01
N ALA A 42 -18.91 -22.25 4.97
CA ALA A 42 -18.96 -23.69 4.67
C ALA A 42 -20.30 -24.10 3.99
N ALA A 43 -21.41 -23.50 4.39
CA ALA A 43 -22.70 -23.71 3.75
C ALA A 43 -22.76 -23.15 2.33
N TYR A 44 -22.22 -21.95 2.11
CA TYR A 44 -22.13 -21.34 0.77
C TYR A 44 -21.20 -22.12 -0.16
N TYR A 45 -20.04 -22.54 0.34
CA TYR A 45 -19.12 -23.36 -0.44
C TYR A 45 -19.77 -24.63 -0.99
N LYS A 46 -20.59 -25.33 -0.16
CA LYS A 46 -21.35 -26.52 -0.60
C LYS A 46 -22.38 -26.20 -1.67
N LYS A 47 -23.03 -25.03 -1.60
CA LYS A 47 -24.05 -24.61 -2.59
C LYS A 47 -23.41 -24.15 -3.89
N ILE A 48 -22.25 -23.48 -3.82
CA ILE A 48 -21.49 -23.04 -4.99
C ILE A 48 -20.93 -24.26 -5.74
N ASP A 49 -20.53 -25.30 -5.00
CA ASP A 49 -19.96 -26.56 -5.51
C ASP A 49 -18.83 -26.31 -6.55
N PRO A 50 -17.73 -25.66 -6.14
CA PRO A 50 -16.72 -25.24 -7.09
C PRO A 50 -16.03 -26.42 -7.76
N THR A 51 -15.81 -26.31 -9.07
CA THR A 51 -15.02 -27.29 -9.81
C THR A 51 -13.53 -27.17 -9.47
N LYS A 52 -12.78 -28.28 -9.62
CA LYS A 52 -11.32 -28.31 -9.46
C LYS A 52 -10.66 -28.58 -10.81
N ALA A 53 -9.85 -27.67 -11.28
CA ALA A 53 -9.11 -27.86 -12.52
C ALA A 53 -8.06 -28.97 -12.40
N LYS A 54 -7.80 -29.69 -13.49
CA LYS A 54 -6.66 -30.60 -13.58
C LYS A 54 -5.39 -29.78 -13.66
N LEU A 55 -4.48 -29.99 -12.71
CA LEU A 55 -3.19 -29.29 -12.68
C LEU A 55 -2.31 -29.71 -13.86
N LYS A 56 -1.83 -28.73 -14.62
CA LYS A 56 -0.82 -28.91 -15.68
C LYS A 56 0.38 -28.04 -15.35
N LYS A 57 1.60 -28.54 -15.57
CA LYS A 57 2.82 -27.75 -15.43
C LYS A 57 3.18 -27.09 -16.75
N ASP A 58 3.43 -25.81 -16.73
CA ASP A 58 4.12 -25.11 -17.82
C ASP A 58 5.52 -24.76 -17.34
N ILE A 59 6.49 -25.56 -17.78
CA ILE A 59 7.91 -25.38 -17.50
C ILE A 59 8.64 -24.66 -18.64
N SER A 60 7.95 -24.35 -19.74
CA SER A 60 8.51 -23.45 -20.74
C SER A 60 8.70 -22.10 -20.05
N GLY A 61 9.87 -21.90 -19.47
CA GLY A 61 10.20 -20.65 -18.83
C GLY A 61 9.84 -19.54 -19.78
N SER A 62 8.76 -18.85 -19.50
CA SER A 62 8.53 -17.57 -20.13
C SER A 62 9.75 -16.74 -19.72
N SER A 63 10.63 -16.47 -20.66
CA SER A 63 11.43 -15.26 -20.64
C SER A 63 10.45 -14.10 -20.77
N LEU A 64 9.54 -13.99 -19.79
CA LEU A 64 8.81 -12.78 -19.57
C LEU A 64 9.88 -11.78 -19.22
N ASP A 65 9.92 -10.73 -19.98
CA ASP A 65 10.76 -9.57 -19.72
C ASP A 65 10.53 -9.19 -18.26
N THR A 66 11.47 -9.59 -17.39
CA THR A 66 11.32 -9.52 -15.94
C THR A 66 11.50 -8.10 -15.43
N ALA A 67 11.89 -7.18 -16.30
CA ALA A 67 11.78 -5.76 -16.05
C ALA A 67 10.27 -5.42 -16.14
N ALA A 68 9.61 -5.29 -14.99
CA ALA A 68 8.31 -4.65 -14.95
C ALA A 68 8.49 -3.27 -15.62
N GLU A 69 7.99 -3.12 -16.83
CA GLU A 69 8.00 -1.84 -17.53
C GLU A 69 7.28 -0.84 -16.62
N LEU A 70 7.97 0.23 -16.27
CA LEU A 70 7.33 1.32 -15.54
C LEU A 70 6.18 1.83 -16.40
N PRO A 71 5.02 2.13 -15.80
CA PRO A 71 3.86 2.58 -16.56
C PRO A 71 4.14 3.91 -17.26
N ASN A 72 3.33 4.23 -18.27
CA ASN A 72 3.42 5.54 -18.91
C ASN A 72 3.22 6.64 -17.86
N ILE A 73 4.23 7.52 -17.76
CA ILE A 73 4.26 8.53 -16.69
C ILE A 73 3.14 9.57 -16.83
N ASP A 74 2.77 9.94 -18.05
CA ASP A 74 1.74 10.96 -18.29
C ASP A 74 0.35 10.49 -17.86
N LYS A 75 0.10 9.20 -17.93
CA LYS A 75 -1.15 8.60 -17.47
C LYS A 75 -1.17 8.36 -15.96
N THR A 76 -0.06 7.87 -15.41
CA THR A 76 -0.01 7.43 -14.00
C THR A 76 0.28 8.59 -13.05
N TYR A 77 1.15 9.50 -13.46
CA TYR A 77 1.55 10.68 -12.72
C TYR A 77 1.45 11.94 -13.60
N PRO A 78 0.23 12.35 -14.01
CA PRO A 78 0.04 13.53 -14.83
C PRO A 78 0.57 14.78 -14.13
N TYR A 79 0.80 15.85 -14.90
CA TYR A 79 1.18 17.12 -14.30
C TYR A 79 0.12 17.62 -13.32
N THR A 80 0.53 18.01 -12.14
CA THR A 80 -0.29 18.76 -11.17
C THR A 80 -0.22 20.27 -11.43
N VAL A 81 0.89 20.70 -12.03
CA VAL A 81 1.08 22.04 -12.62
C VAL A 81 1.82 21.86 -13.94
N GLU A 82 1.28 22.40 -15.01
CA GLU A 82 1.91 22.40 -16.33
C GLU A 82 2.39 23.83 -16.67
N GLY A 83 3.68 23.96 -16.96
CA GLY A 83 4.28 25.24 -17.35
C GLY A 83 4.27 25.38 -18.88
N ASP A 84 4.07 26.59 -19.37
CA ASP A 84 3.95 26.94 -20.78
C ASP A 84 5.15 27.77 -21.33
N GLY A 85 6.13 28.07 -20.48
CA GLY A 85 7.35 28.81 -20.88
C GLY A 85 8.18 28.03 -21.89
N LYS A 86 8.85 28.77 -22.80
CA LYS A 86 9.69 28.17 -23.82
C LYS A 86 10.87 27.38 -23.26
N ILE A 87 11.35 27.74 -22.07
CA ILE A 87 12.30 26.96 -21.27
C ILE A 87 11.54 26.44 -20.03
N ASN A 88 10.93 25.29 -20.18
CA ASN A 88 10.19 24.66 -19.10
C ASN A 88 11.04 23.57 -18.43
N ALA A 89 11.13 23.58 -17.09
CA ALA A 89 11.80 22.55 -16.30
C ALA A 89 10.77 21.65 -15.61
N GLU A 90 10.79 20.37 -15.94
CA GLU A 90 9.95 19.36 -15.26
C GLU A 90 10.57 18.95 -13.93
N ILE A 91 9.76 18.88 -12.87
CA ILE A 91 10.20 18.52 -11.52
C ILE A 91 9.36 17.36 -10.98
N PHE A 92 10.01 16.27 -10.56
CA PHE A 92 9.40 15.22 -9.76
C PHE A 92 9.38 15.64 -8.29
N VAL A 93 8.21 15.66 -7.70
CA VAL A 93 7.96 16.16 -6.35
C VAL A 93 7.25 15.09 -5.52
N SER A 94 7.73 14.83 -4.30
CA SER A 94 7.07 13.90 -3.38
C SER A 94 5.67 14.36 -3.01
N SER A 95 4.77 13.38 -2.81
CA SER A 95 3.32 13.60 -2.78
C SER A 95 2.83 14.53 -1.66
N GLU A 96 3.57 14.66 -0.55
CA GLU A 96 3.23 15.58 0.54
C GLU A 96 3.50 17.06 0.21
N LYS A 97 4.12 17.34 -0.97
CA LYS A 97 4.39 18.70 -1.45
C LYS A 97 3.65 19.06 -2.74
N ALA A 98 3.19 18.05 -3.49
CA ALA A 98 2.51 18.23 -4.76
C ALA A 98 1.18 17.48 -4.86
N GLY A 99 0.61 17.08 -3.73
CA GLY A 99 -0.73 16.49 -3.63
C GLY A 99 -1.83 17.54 -3.60
N ASP A 100 -2.98 17.15 -3.04
CA ASP A 100 -4.15 18.01 -2.92
C ASP A 100 -4.17 18.79 -1.59
N GLY A 101 -4.76 19.98 -1.60
CA GLY A 101 -5.00 20.80 -0.40
C GLY A 101 -3.68 21.13 0.30
N LYS A 102 -3.55 20.78 1.58
CA LYS A 102 -2.34 21.06 2.37
C LYS A 102 -1.11 20.23 1.98
N ASP A 103 -1.28 19.24 1.12
CA ASP A 103 -0.16 18.49 0.53
C ASP A 103 0.32 19.13 -0.82
N GLY A 104 -0.25 20.27 -1.23
CA GLY A 104 0.00 20.92 -2.54
C GLY A 104 0.85 22.18 -2.52
N ILE A 105 1.70 22.42 -1.53
CA ILE A 105 2.48 23.66 -1.39
C ILE A 105 3.31 24.00 -2.63
N LEU A 106 3.98 23.01 -3.24
CA LEU A 106 4.80 23.26 -4.44
C LEU A 106 3.95 23.47 -5.70
N ASN A 107 2.71 22.95 -5.73
CA ASN A 107 1.79 23.27 -6.81
C ASN A 107 1.43 24.77 -6.80
N ASP A 108 1.16 25.32 -5.61
CA ASP A 108 0.80 26.73 -5.47
C ASP A 108 2.01 27.65 -5.77
N ILE A 109 3.20 27.30 -5.24
CA ILE A 109 4.42 28.07 -5.51
C ILE A 109 4.80 28.00 -7.00
N ALA A 110 4.62 26.85 -7.65
CA ALA A 110 4.92 26.71 -9.08
C ALA A 110 3.98 27.57 -9.95
N LYS A 111 2.69 27.63 -9.63
CA LYS A 111 1.76 28.55 -10.31
C LYS A 111 2.17 30.00 -10.13
N ASP A 112 2.43 30.42 -8.87
CA ASP A 112 2.87 31.79 -8.57
C ASP A 112 4.20 32.14 -9.28
N PHE A 113 5.11 31.16 -9.44
CA PHE A 113 6.36 31.33 -10.18
C PHE A 113 6.12 31.50 -11.68
N ASN A 114 5.30 30.64 -12.27
CA ASN A 114 4.98 30.69 -13.71
C ASN A 114 4.25 31.99 -14.06
N ASP A 115 3.36 32.48 -13.20
CA ASP A 115 2.62 33.73 -13.39
C ASP A 115 3.53 35.00 -13.39
N GLN A 116 4.80 34.89 -12.96
CA GLN A 116 5.75 36.01 -13.04
C GLN A 116 6.32 36.24 -14.44
N HIS A 117 6.15 35.29 -15.37
CA HIS A 117 6.65 35.37 -16.73
C HIS A 117 8.14 35.82 -16.82
N GLN A 118 8.97 35.23 -15.94
CA GLN A 118 10.42 35.51 -15.95
C GLN A 118 11.04 34.98 -17.23
N THR A 119 12.19 35.57 -17.62
CA THR A 119 12.88 35.19 -18.86
C THR A 119 14.35 34.84 -18.63
N ILE A 120 14.87 33.93 -19.45
CA ILE A 120 16.31 33.69 -19.65
C ILE A 120 16.62 33.91 -21.13
N ASP A 121 17.56 34.79 -21.42
CA ASP A 121 17.92 35.18 -22.79
C ASP A 121 16.70 35.61 -23.65
N GLY A 122 15.74 36.30 -23.05
CA GLY A 122 14.51 36.78 -23.72
C GLY A 122 13.49 35.66 -24.00
N GLN A 123 13.65 34.49 -23.44
CA GLN A 123 12.70 33.37 -23.54
C GLN A 123 12.01 33.13 -22.19
N ASP A 124 10.69 33.07 -22.20
CA ASP A 124 9.91 32.81 -21.00
C ASP A 124 10.30 31.45 -20.37
N ILE A 125 10.38 31.45 -19.04
CA ILE A 125 10.69 30.27 -18.25
C ILE A 125 9.48 29.83 -17.43
N SER A 126 9.36 28.52 -17.19
CA SER A 126 8.33 27.94 -16.33
C SER A 126 8.81 26.65 -15.70
N VAL A 127 8.04 26.13 -14.75
CA VAL A 127 8.21 24.80 -14.18
C VAL A 127 6.94 23.98 -14.35
N SER A 128 7.10 22.68 -14.58
CA SER A 128 6.01 21.68 -14.53
C SER A 128 6.24 20.75 -13.36
N ILE A 129 5.18 20.41 -12.63
CA ILE A 129 5.24 19.57 -11.42
C ILE A 129 4.52 18.25 -11.66
N ARG A 130 5.17 17.13 -11.30
CA ARG A 130 4.52 15.82 -11.14
C ARG A 130 4.59 15.37 -9.70
N SER A 131 3.45 14.98 -9.16
CA SER A 131 3.35 14.36 -7.84
C SER A 131 3.67 12.89 -7.93
N ILE A 132 4.82 12.46 -7.38
CA ILE A 132 5.27 11.08 -7.46
C ILE A 132 5.96 10.66 -6.15
N PRO A 133 5.68 9.46 -5.57
CA PRO A 133 6.38 8.99 -4.39
C PRO A 133 7.88 8.95 -4.60
N SER A 134 8.66 9.34 -3.58
CA SER A 134 10.11 9.55 -3.71
C SER A 134 10.85 8.32 -4.24
N GLY A 135 10.53 7.11 -3.77
CA GLY A 135 11.17 5.88 -4.25
C GLY A 135 10.75 5.49 -5.67
N THR A 136 9.49 5.73 -6.03
CA THR A 136 8.99 5.52 -7.39
C THR A 136 9.69 6.44 -8.38
N ALA A 137 9.92 7.70 -8.01
CA ALA A 137 10.71 8.63 -8.81
C ALA A 137 12.12 8.10 -9.12
N VAL A 138 12.78 7.49 -8.11
CA VAL A 138 14.09 6.85 -8.31
C VAL A 138 14.03 5.74 -9.36
N ASP A 139 12.96 4.94 -9.41
CA ASP A 139 12.83 3.87 -10.40
C ASP A 139 12.73 4.43 -11.84
N TYR A 140 11.96 5.49 -12.05
CA TYR A 140 11.88 6.16 -13.36
C TYR A 140 13.22 6.77 -13.78
N ILE A 141 13.87 7.49 -12.87
CA ILE A 141 15.14 8.18 -13.15
C ILE A 141 16.27 7.18 -13.41
N ALA A 142 16.44 6.19 -12.52
CA ALA A 142 17.52 5.21 -12.62
C ALA A 142 17.39 4.28 -13.83
N SER A 143 16.17 3.90 -14.21
CA SER A 143 15.91 3.12 -15.42
C SER A 143 16.01 3.94 -16.71
N LYS A 144 16.03 5.27 -16.60
CA LYS A 144 15.95 6.22 -17.72
C LYS A 144 14.65 6.09 -18.53
N ASN A 145 13.62 5.48 -17.97
CA ASN A 145 12.29 5.41 -18.57
C ASN A 145 11.70 6.82 -18.72
N HIS A 146 11.87 7.66 -17.68
CA HIS A 146 11.59 9.07 -17.71
C HIS A 146 12.51 9.81 -16.72
N VAL A 147 13.22 10.82 -17.21
CA VAL A 147 14.14 11.63 -16.41
C VAL A 147 13.65 13.06 -16.42
N PRO A 148 13.15 13.60 -15.29
CA PRO A 148 12.77 15.01 -15.18
C PRO A 148 14.02 15.90 -15.22
N ASP A 149 13.86 17.20 -15.21
CA ASP A 149 14.97 18.16 -15.08
C ASP A 149 15.36 18.36 -13.62
N GLY A 150 14.40 18.27 -12.71
CA GLY A 150 14.59 18.39 -11.26
C GLY A 150 13.92 17.28 -10.49
N TYR A 151 14.45 17.00 -9.31
CA TYR A 151 13.93 16.00 -8.38
C TYR A 151 13.97 16.52 -6.94
N THR A 152 12.83 16.53 -6.26
CA THR A 152 12.72 16.90 -4.84
C THR A 152 12.04 15.81 -4.03
N PRO A 153 12.81 14.81 -3.55
CA PRO A 153 12.31 13.81 -2.60
C PRO A 153 12.03 14.44 -1.23
N SER A 154 11.43 13.67 -0.32
CA SER A 154 11.23 14.17 1.06
C SER A 154 12.56 14.29 1.82
N ASN A 155 13.54 13.41 1.58
CA ASN A 155 14.85 13.41 2.24
C ASN A 155 15.99 12.94 1.32
N LYS A 156 17.23 13.05 1.80
CA LYS A 156 18.46 12.76 1.03
C LYS A 156 18.70 11.27 0.77
N GLN A 157 18.10 10.34 1.50
CA GLN A 157 18.35 8.90 1.34
C GLN A 157 18.05 8.43 -0.09
N TRP A 158 17.09 9.05 -0.76
CA TRP A 158 16.72 8.71 -2.13
C TRP A 158 17.77 9.13 -3.16
N ASP A 159 18.45 10.24 -2.92
CA ASP A 159 19.58 10.65 -3.76
C ASP A 159 20.77 9.69 -3.58
N TYR A 160 21.05 9.25 -2.35
CA TYR A 160 22.09 8.24 -2.12
C TYR A 160 21.80 6.93 -2.86
N ILE A 161 20.54 6.48 -2.83
CA ILE A 161 20.09 5.30 -3.60
C ILE A 161 20.23 5.55 -5.09
N LEU A 162 19.84 6.72 -5.60
CA LEU A 162 19.91 7.07 -7.01
C LEU A 162 21.37 7.09 -7.50
N ASN A 163 22.27 7.67 -6.72
CA ASN A 163 23.71 7.66 -6.98
C ASN A 163 24.30 6.25 -6.97
N ALA A 164 23.90 5.39 -6.04
CA ALA A 164 24.33 3.99 -5.99
C ALA A 164 23.80 3.18 -7.19
N LYS A 165 22.65 3.55 -7.76
CA LYS A 165 22.14 3.00 -9.03
C LYS A 165 22.85 3.54 -10.28
N GLY A 166 23.85 4.40 -10.11
CA GLY A 166 24.68 4.94 -11.19
C GLY A 166 24.15 6.21 -11.85
N PHE A 167 23.12 6.84 -11.31
CA PHE A 167 22.59 8.12 -11.81
C PHE A 167 23.07 9.25 -10.91
N LYS A 168 23.91 10.13 -11.46
CA LYS A 168 24.45 11.29 -10.72
C LYS A 168 23.55 12.50 -10.84
N THR A 169 23.31 13.16 -9.73
CA THR A 169 22.55 14.40 -9.61
C THR A 169 23.48 15.56 -9.24
N THR A 170 22.94 16.78 -9.33
CA THR A 170 23.59 17.97 -8.80
C THR A 170 22.69 18.60 -7.74
N GLU A 171 23.14 18.69 -6.50
CA GLU A 171 22.37 19.34 -5.43
C GLU A 171 22.24 20.84 -5.71
N ILE A 172 20.99 21.35 -5.72
CA ILE A 172 20.69 22.78 -5.81
C ILE A 172 20.50 23.35 -4.41
N THR A 173 19.81 22.62 -3.55
CA THR A 173 19.67 22.93 -2.12
C THR A 173 19.45 21.67 -1.33
N ASP A 174 20.02 21.62 -0.13
CA ASP A 174 19.83 20.54 0.83
C ASP A 174 18.53 20.67 1.64
N LYS A 175 17.95 21.88 1.67
CA LYS A 175 16.70 22.19 2.36
C LYS A 175 15.88 23.21 1.60
N LEU A 176 14.68 22.82 1.18
CA LEU A 176 13.68 23.73 0.62
C LEU A 176 12.65 24.10 1.70
N PHE A 177 12.09 23.12 2.39
CA PHE A 177 11.15 23.28 3.50
C PHE A 177 11.52 22.30 4.62
N GLY A 178 11.52 22.76 5.88
CA GLY A 178 11.80 21.92 7.03
C GLY A 178 10.60 20.99 7.33
N ASN A 179 10.88 19.70 7.47
CA ASN A 179 9.93 18.70 7.94
C ASN A 179 10.68 17.59 8.70
N THR A 180 9.97 16.74 9.42
CA THR A 180 10.55 15.61 10.14
C THR A 180 9.77 14.34 9.92
N SER A 181 10.45 13.21 9.88
CA SER A 181 9.85 11.92 10.17
C SER A 181 9.52 11.85 11.68
N GLY A 182 8.55 11.05 12.05
CA GLY A 182 8.22 10.86 13.44
C GLY A 182 7.36 9.63 13.70
N LEU A 183 7.22 9.34 14.98
CA LEU A 183 6.31 8.35 15.51
C LEU A 183 5.10 9.07 16.09
N LEU A 184 3.93 8.73 15.57
CA LEU A 184 2.66 9.19 16.08
C LEU A 184 2.05 8.09 16.93
N MET A 185 1.76 8.35 18.21
CA MET A 185 1.26 7.35 19.15
C MET A 185 0.00 7.82 19.82
N LYS A 186 -0.94 6.90 20.10
CA LYS A 186 -2.04 7.18 21.01
C LYS A 186 -1.51 7.75 22.33
N LYS A 187 -2.12 8.79 22.87
CA LYS A 187 -1.68 9.45 24.13
C LYS A 187 -1.49 8.46 25.29
N ALA A 188 -2.33 7.42 25.36
CA ALA A 188 -2.19 6.38 26.37
C ALA A 188 -0.89 5.58 26.19
N VAL A 189 -0.57 5.18 24.94
CA VAL A 189 0.67 4.46 24.63
C VAL A 189 1.88 5.34 24.94
N TYR A 190 1.84 6.61 24.54
CA TYR A 190 2.94 7.54 24.86
C TYR A 190 3.19 7.63 26.38
N LYS A 191 2.13 7.74 27.20
CA LYS A 191 2.26 7.79 28.66
C LYS A 191 2.88 6.52 29.25
N ASP A 192 2.58 5.36 28.65
CA ASP A 192 3.09 4.07 29.13
C ASP A 192 4.58 3.87 28.84
N ILE A 193 5.10 4.43 27.73
CA ILE A 193 6.45 4.15 27.25
C ILE A 193 7.43 5.32 27.38
N ALA A 194 6.93 6.57 27.47
CA ALA A 194 7.78 7.74 27.56
C ALA A 194 8.49 7.82 28.93
N LYS A 195 9.80 8.06 28.89
CA LYS A 195 10.65 8.30 30.06
C LYS A 195 11.09 9.75 30.05
N ASN A 196 10.72 10.50 31.08
CA ASN A 196 11.05 11.93 31.18
C ASN A 196 10.64 12.75 29.94
N GLY A 197 9.49 12.38 29.33
CA GLY A 197 8.97 13.06 28.13
C GLY A 197 9.64 12.65 26.80
N THR A 198 10.59 11.73 26.82
CA THR A 198 11.27 11.19 25.63
C THR A 198 10.89 9.75 25.37
N VAL A 199 10.99 9.33 24.11
CA VAL A 199 10.74 7.94 23.66
C VAL A 199 11.92 7.50 22.81
N SER A 200 12.59 6.41 23.20
CA SER A 200 13.67 5.81 22.44
C SER A 200 13.14 4.71 21.49
N ILE A 201 13.98 4.29 20.54
CA ILE A 201 13.66 3.18 19.66
C ILE A 201 13.48 1.86 20.45
N GLU A 202 14.24 1.67 21.50
CA GLU A 202 14.14 0.50 22.40
C GLU A 202 12.81 0.51 23.15
N ASP A 203 12.30 1.67 23.58
CA ASP A 203 10.99 1.78 24.22
C ASP A 203 9.87 1.41 23.25
N VAL A 204 9.96 1.85 22.00
CA VAL A 204 9.02 1.48 20.92
C VAL A 204 9.09 -0.02 20.63
N THR A 205 10.30 -0.58 20.47
CA THR A 205 10.49 -2.02 20.24
C THR A 205 9.87 -2.84 21.36
N LYS A 206 10.12 -2.48 22.62
CA LYS A 206 9.51 -3.15 23.79
C LYS A 206 7.98 -3.02 23.82
N ALA A 207 7.44 -1.88 23.38
CA ALA A 207 5.99 -1.70 23.31
C ALA A 207 5.38 -2.63 22.25
N ILE A 208 6.02 -2.77 21.09
CA ILE A 208 5.58 -3.68 20.02
C ILE A 208 5.68 -5.13 20.51
N GLU A 209 6.77 -5.53 21.18
CA GLU A 209 6.93 -6.86 21.78
C GLU A 209 5.84 -7.18 22.82
N LYS A 210 5.28 -6.15 23.47
CA LYS A 210 4.15 -6.26 24.40
C LYS A 210 2.79 -6.19 23.72
N GLY A 211 2.75 -6.28 22.40
CA GLY A 211 1.51 -6.35 21.62
C GLY A 211 0.93 -5.00 21.17
N LYS A 212 1.70 -3.89 21.24
CA LYS A 212 1.30 -2.63 20.62
C LYS A 212 1.48 -2.74 19.11
N LEU A 213 0.49 -2.28 18.35
CA LEU A 213 0.46 -2.41 16.90
C LEU A 213 1.16 -1.21 16.24
N LEU A 214 2.21 -1.49 15.45
CA LEU A 214 2.92 -0.48 14.66
C LEU A 214 2.43 -0.52 13.21
N GLY A 215 2.05 0.66 12.66
CA GLY A 215 1.81 0.87 11.24
C GLY A 215 2.92 1.72 10.61
N TYR A 216 3.41 1.30 9.46
CA TYR A 216 4.38 2.05 8.66
C TYR A 216 4.21 1.77 7.17
N THR A 217 4.73 2.67 6.34
CA THR A 217 4.62 2.59 4.88
C THR A 217 5.78 1.83 4.25
N ASN A 218 5.59 1.36 3.01
CA ASN A 218 6.55 0.58 2.24
C ASN A 218 7.91 1.31 2.11
N PRO A 219 9.03 0.74 2.61
CA PRO A 219 10.35 1.36 2.53
C PRO A 219 10.93 1.50 1.11
N TYR A 220 10.36 0.85 0.11
CA TYR A 220 10.80 1.00 -1.28
C TYR A 220 10.25 2.26 -1.96
N SER A 221 9.12 2.80 -1.48
CA SER A 221 8.48 3.98 -2.09
C SER A 221 8.39 5.18 -1.15
N SER A 222 8.34 4.94 0.17
CA SER A 222 8.05 5.95 1.19
C SER A 222 9.29 6.35 2.01
N SER A 223 9.51 7.63 2.13
CA SER A 223 10.60 8.21 2.94
C SER A 223 10.44 7.92 4.44
N THR A 224 9.22 7.97 4.98
CA THR A 224 8.95 7.63 6.40
C THR A 224 9.17 6.15 6.66
N GLY A 225 8.80 5.29 5.72
CA GLY A 225 9.03 3.84 5.79
C GLY A 225 10.53 3.49 5.77
N LEU A 226 11.29 4.07 4.84
CA LEU A 226 12.73 3.85 4.74
C LEU A 226 13.48 4.38 5.97
N SER A 227 13.11 5.57 6.45
CA SER A 227 13.68 6.16 7.67
C SER A 227 13.44 5.27 8.90
N LEU A 228 12.23 4.77 9.08
CA LEU A 228 11.90 3.88 10.20
C LEU A 228 12.67 2.56 10.13
N LEU A 229 12.72 1.93 8.97
CA LEU A 229 13.47 0.69 8.74
C LEU A 229 14.95 0.88 9.11
N SER A 230 15.57 1.93 8.60
CA SER A 230 16.97 2.28 8.91
C SER A 230 17.19 2.42 10.41
N GLN A 231 16.31 3.16 11.12
CA GLN A 231 16.40 3.37 12.56
C GLN A 231 16.32 2.07 13.36
N PHE A 232 15.39 1.17 13.04
CA PHE A 232 15.30 -0.13 13.71
C PHE A 232 16.55 -0.96 13.50
N LEU A 233 17.01 -1.09 12.25
CA LEU A 233 18.18 -1.91 11.94
C LEU A 233 19.46 -1.39 12.62
N TYR A 234 19.68 -0.08 12.63
CA TYR A 234 20.79 0.53 13.37
C TYR A 234 20.65 0.40 14.89
N SER A 235 19.44 0.40 15.44
CA SER A 235 19.24 0.16 16.87
C SER A 235 19.57 -1.28 17.27
N PHE A 236 19.37 -2.24 16.38
CA PHE A 236 19.68 -3.65 16.63
C PHE A 236 21.18 -3.95 16.53
N ASP A 237 21.84 -3.35 15.55
CA ASP A 237 23.30 -3.43 15.40
C ASP A 237 23.86 -2.15 14.77
N PRO A 238 24.35 -1.21 15.61
CA PRO A 238 24.87 0.07 15.11
C PRO A 238 26.10 -0.05 14.21
N ALA A 239 26.89 -1.12 14.36
CA ALA A 239 28.10 -1.34 13.58
C ALA A 239 27.81 -1.99 12.22
N ASN A 240 26.78 -2.84 12.15
CA ASN A 240 26.38 -3.52 10.92
C ASN A 240 24.85 -3.76 10.89
N PRO A 241 24.07 -2.79 10.41
CA PRO A 241 22.61 -2.85 10.45
C PRO A 241 21.98 -3.94 9.55
N ILE A 242 22.79 -4.64 8.75
CA ILE A 242 22.36 -5.79 7.94
C ILE A 242 22.95 -7.12 8.44
N SER A 243 23.52 -7.17 9.64
CA SER A 243 24.06 -8.37 10.25
C SER A 243 22.96 -9.41 10.56
N GLU A 244 23.36 -10.67 10.77
CA GLU A 244 22.44 -11.73 11.24
C GLU A 244 21.74 -11.33 12.54
N LYS A 245 22.43 -10.61 13.44
CA LYS A 245 21.86 -10.07 14.69
C LYS A 245 20.75 -9.06 14.40
N ALA A 246 21.00 -8.09 13.50
CA ALA A 246 19.98 -7.10 13.12
C ALA A 246 18.79 -7.77 12.43
N GLN A 247 19.04 -8.73 11.54
CA GLN A 247 18.01 -9.51 10.85
C GLN A 247 17.14 -10.30 11.84
N ALA A 248 17.73 -11.02 12.77
CA ALA A 248 16.98 -11.80 13.78
C ALA A 248 16.10 -10.92 14.68
N ASN A 249 16.61 -9.76 15.12
CA ASN A 249 15.82 -8.80 15.90
C ASN A 249 14.71 -8.16 15.06
N PHE A 250 14.96 -7.88 13.78
CA PHE A 250 13.95 -7.36 12.88
C PHE A 250 12.83 -8.38 12.64
N GLN A 251 13.16 -9.66 12.41
CA GLN A 251 12.17 -10.75 12.30
C GLN A 251 11.30 -10.84 13.56
N LYS A 252 11.91 -10.78 14.73
CA LYS A 252 11.20 -10.80 16.02
C LYS A 252 10.25 -9.59 16.16
N LEU A 253 10.69 -8.40 15.75
CA LEU A 253 9.87 -7.20 15.75
C LEU A 253 8.64 -7.37 14.83
N GLN A 254 8.85 -7.91 13.62
CA GLN A 254 7.79 -8.10 12.63
C GLN A 254 6.68 -9.05 13.07
N GLN A 255 6.92 -9.94 14.05
CA GLN A 255 5.88 -10.82 14.60
C GLN A 255 4.67 -10.05 15.14
N ASN A 256 4.88 -8.83 15.60
CA ASN A 256 3.87 -7.99 16.22
C ASN A 256 3.43 -6.82 15.33
N ILE A 257 3.86 -6.80 14.07
CA ILE A 257 3.43 -5.78 13.09
C ILE A 257 2.36 -6.38 12.18
N PRO A 258 1.10 -5.88 12.23
CA PRO A 258 -0.02 -6.51 11.55
C PRO A 258 0.08 -6.43 10.03
N SER A 259 0.55 -5.29 9.49
CA SER A 259 0.74 -5.09 8.05
C SER A 259 1.60 -3.86 7.76
N THR A 260 2.20 -3.85 6.57
CA THR A 260 2.83 -2.66 6.00
C THR A 260 1.83 -1.98 5.08
N PHE A 261 1.70 -0.67 5.18
CA PHE A 261 0.77 0.09 4.36
C PHE A 261 1.44 0.56 3.07
N VAL A 262 0.70 0.52 1.96
CA VAL A 262 1.24 0.95 0.66
C VAL A 262 1.50 2.46 0.66
N ASN A 263 0.62 3.24 1.30
CA ASN A 263 0.73 4.70 1.34
C ASN A 263 0.19 5.32 2.63
N THR A 264 0.43 6.62 2.79
CA THR A 264 0.01 7.39 3.97
C THR A 264 -1.52 7.47 4.14
N ALA A 265 -2.30 7.41 3.07
CA ALA A 265 -3.77 7.46 3.18
C ALA A 265 -4.32 6.20 3.86
N GLN A 266 -3.77 5.02 3.54
CA GLN A 266 -4.10 3.78 4.24
C GLN A 266 -3.69 3.83 5.71
N LEU A 267 -2.52 4.38 5.99
CA LEU A 267 -2.02 4.54 7.35
C LEU A 267 -2.94 5.45 8.19
N ARG A 268 -3.48 6.54 7.60
CA ARG A 268 -4.49 7.40 8.24
C ARG A 268 -5.78 6.62 8.57
N ASN A 269 -6.23 5.77 7.65
CA ASN A 269 -7.43 4.94 7.88
C ASN A 269 -7.22 3.91 8.98
N ALA A 270 -6.05 3.28 9.04
CA ALA A 270 -5.67 2.35 10.10
C ALA A 270 -5.73 3.02 11.49
N ALA A 271 -5.28 4.26 11.59
CA ALA A 271 -5.38 5.04 12.81
C ALA A 271 -6.84 5.32 13.21
N LYS A 272 -7.69 5.73 12.25
CA LYS A 272 -9.12 5.99 12.49
C LYS A 272 -9.86 4.77 13.05
N ASN A 273 -9.52 3.59 12.51
CA ASN A 273 -10.19 2.34 12.87
C ASN A 273 -9.55 1.65 14.09
N GLY A 274 -8.49 2.24 14.66
CA GLY A 274 -7.82 1.73 15.85
C GLY A 274 -6.95 0.50 15.62
N THR A 275 -6.62 0.17 14.36
CA THR A 275 -5.80 -0.98 13.99
C THR A 275 -4.30 -0.72 14.12
N ALA A 276 -3.89 0.52 14.46
CA ALA A 276 -2.52 0.86 14.80
C ALA A 276 -2.47 1.73 16.06
N ASP A 277 -1.56 1.41 16.95
CA ASP A 277 -1.31 2.17 18.19
C ASP A 277 -0.20 3.19 18.02
N ILE A 278 0.76 2.88 17.15
CA ILE A 278 1.94 3.66 16.78
C ILE A 278 2.01 3.72 15.26
N LEU A 279 2.31 4.89 14.70
CA LEU A 279 2.39 5.13 13.26
C LEU A 279 3.68 5.85 12.93
N SER A 280 4.33 5.48 11.81
CA SER A 280 5.43 6.26 11.24
C SER A 280 4.87 7.25 10.21
N ILE A 281 4.99 8.55 10.48
CA ILE A 281 4.39 9.60 9.66
C ILE A 281 5.24 10.88 9.73
N SER A 282 5.12 11.78 8.74
CA SER A 282 5.76 13.10 8.78
C SER A 282 4.97 14.08 9.67
N TYR A 283 5.67 15.09 10.20
CA TYR A 283 5.03 16.13 11.02
C TYR A 283 4.00 16.93 10.23
N GLN A 284 4.31 17.31 9.00
CA GLN A 284 3.39 17.99 8.10
C GLN A 284 2.06 17.24 7.95
N THR A 285 2.12 15.94 7.71
CA THR A 285 0.93 15.10 7.61
C THR A 285 0.18 15.00 8.93
N TYR A 286 0.88 14.90 10.06
CA TYR A 286 0.28 14.86 11.39
C TYR A 286 -0.59 16.08 11.67
N ILE A 287 -0.06 17.28 11.50
CA ILE A 287 -0.80 18.49 11.87
C ILE A 287 -1.94 18.82 10.91
N ASN A 288 -1.89 18.33 9.68
CA ASN A 288 -2.95 18.49 8.69
C ASN A 288 -4.00 17.38 8.70
N THR A 289 -3.94 16.45 9.68
CA THR A 289 -4.90 15.36 9.82
C THR A 289 -5.66 15.51 11.15
N PRO A 290 -6.87 16.11 11.15
CA PRO A 290 -7.63 16.39 12.38
C PRO A 290 -7.92 15.15 13.24
N GLU A 291 -8.01 13.97 12.62
CA GLU A 291 -8.25 12.70 13.28
C GLU A 291 -7.12 12.28 14.24
N PHE A 292 -5.97 12.92 14.16
CA PHE A 292 -4.83 12.65 15.03
C PHE A 292 -4.81 13.50 16.32
N ALA A 293 -5.88 14.24 16.63
CA ALA A 293 -5.95 15.08 17.83
C ALA A 293 -5.65 14.34 19.16
N ASP A 294 -5.99 13.05 19.23
CA ASP A 294 -5.74 12.19 20.40
C ASP A 294 -4.40 11.46 20.39
N TYR A 295 -3.55 11.80 19.42
CA TYR A 295 -2.21 11.25 19.31
C TYR A 295 -1.15 12.23 19.79
N LYS A 296 0.02 11.70 20.14
CA LYS A 296 1.23 12.46 20.44
C LYS A 296 2.26 12.19 19.36
N TYR A 297 2.77 13.25 18.75
CA TYR A 297 3.88 13.17 17.80
C TYR A 297 5.23 13.23 18.53
N VAL A 298 6.14 12.36 18.13
CA VAL A 298 7.55 12.33 18.60
C VAL A 298 8.43 12.37 17.36
N PRO A 299 9.25 13.40 17.14
CA PRO A 299 10.24 13.43 16.06
C PRO A 299 11.15 12.22 16.13
N PHE A 300 11.44 11.61 14.99
CA PHE A 300 12.18 10.36 14.92
C PHE A 300 12.84 10.16 13.55
N GLY A 301 14.12 9.77 13.54
CA GLY A 301 14.85 9.47 12.33
C GLY A 301 15.25 10.69 11.50
N ILE A 302 15.55 10.47 10.23
CA ILE A 302 16.08 11.51 9.35
C ILE A 302 15.08 12.65 9.13
N ARG A 303 15.60 13.87 9.05
CA ARG A 303 14.81 15.03 8.62
C ARG A 303 14.35 14.88 7.17
N GLN A 304 13.17 15.40 6.91
CA GLN A 304 12.56 15.46 5.58
C GLN A 304 12.60 16.90 5.05
N ASP A 305 13.79 17.43 4.89
CA ASP A 305 14.03 18.84 4.55
C ASP A 305 13.81 19.17 3.07
N SER A 306 13.24 18.25 2.31
CA SER A 306 12.86 18.48 0.90
C SER A 306 14.03 18.98 0.05
N PRO A 307 15.14 18.24 -0.04
CA PRO A 307 16.27 18.66 -0.89
C PRO A 307 15.84 18.75 -2.35
N VAL A 308 16.54 19.55 -3.14
CA VAL A 308 16.30 19.71 -4.58
C VAL A 308 17.57 19.39 -5.35
N TYR A 309 17.43 18.50 -6.31
CA TYR A 309 18.50 18.02 -7.18
C TYR A 309 18.19 18.34 -8.65
N ALA A 310 19.16 18.80 -9.41
CA ALA A 310 19.09 18.77 -10.85
C ALA A 310 19.48 17.39 -11.37
N THR A 311 18.66 16.84 -12.23
CA THR A 311 18.84 15.56 -12.93
C THR A 311 19.21 15.76 -14.40
N THR A 312 19.16 17.00 -14.88
CA THR A 312 19.52 17.41 -16.24
C THR A 312 20.91 18.04 -16.31
N SER A 313 21.60 17.87 -17.43
CA SER A 313 22.83 18.58 -17.76
C SER A 313 22.58 19.89 -18.54
N ASN A 314 21.34 20.22 -18.89
CA ASN A 314 20.98 21.44 -19.60
C ASN A 314 21.11 22.65 -18.68
N SER A 315 22.09 23.53 -18.97
CA SER A 315 22.40 24.69 -18.12
C SER A 315 21.25 25.68 -17.97
N LYS A 316 20.42 25.87 -19.01
CA LYS A 316 19.26 26.78 -18.95
C LYS A 316 18.20 26.21 -18.03
N LYS A 317 17.91 24.89 -18.09
CA LYS A 317 16.97 24.25 -17.20
C LYS A 317 17.48 24.20 -15.75
N GLN A 318 18.79 24.03 -15.55
CA GLN A 318 19.38 24.16 -14.21
C GLN A 318 19.23 25.60 -13.66
N GLU A 319 19.35 26.61 -14.50
CA GLU A 319 19.08 28.00 -14.10
C GLU A 319 17.60 28.22 -13.73
N VAL A 320 16.66 27.64 -14.49
CA VAL A 320 15.22 27.67 -14.13
C VAL A 320 15.00 27.05 -12.75
N LEU A 321 15.59 25.87 -12.50
CA LEU A 321 15.47 25.19 -11.20
C LEU A 321 16.04 26.04 -10.05
N LYS A 322 17.17 26.68 -10.24
CA LYS A 322 17.76 27.59 -9.24
C LYS A 322 16.84 28.77 -8.94
N ARG A 323 16.32 29.45 -9.97
CA ARG A 323 15.39 30.57 -9.79
C ARG A 323 14.09 30.12 -9.12
N PHE A 324 13.57 28.95 -9.46
CA PHE A 324 12.42 28.38 -8.79
C PHE A 324 12.71 28.11 -7.30
N VAL A 325 13.87 27.53 -6.96
CA VAL A 325 14.31 27.32 -5.58
C VAL A 325 14.46 28.66 -4.84
N ASP A 326 15.10 29.66 -5.46
CA ASP A 326 15.26 30.97 -4.85
C ASP A 326 13.91 31.64 -4.60
N PHE A 327 12.96 31.52 -5.54
CA PHE A 327 11.59 31.99 -5.37
C PHE A 327 10.87 31.24 -4.24
N ALA A 328 10.97 29.92 -4.16
CA ALA A 328 10.38 29.13 -3.09
C ALA A 328 11.00 29.46 -1.72
N LYS A 329 12.24 29.94 -1.68
CA LYS A 329 12.93 30.37 -0.45
C LYS A 329 12.66 31.80 -0.02
N THR A 330 11.89 32.59 -0.75
CA THR A 330 11.47 33.92 -0.30
C THR A 330 10.68 33.84 1.00
N ASP A 331 10.78 34.86 1.84
CA ASP A 331 10.08 34.89 3.15
C ASP A 331 8.57 34.62 3.03
N SER A 332 7.94 35.16 1.99
CA SER A 332 6.51 34.93 1.71
C SER A 332 6.19 33.48 1.46
N ASN A 333 7.01 32.79 0.64
CA ASN A 333 6.80 31.38 0.32
C ASN A 333 7.19 30.45 1.48
N GLN A 334 8.19 30.83 2.28
CA GLN A 334 8.53 30.11 3.51
C GLN A 334 7.41 30.26 4.58
N GLN A 335 6.78 31.44 4.67
CA GLN A 335 5.60 31.61 5.52
C GLN A 335 4.42 30.76 5.01
N LYS A 336 4.18 30.76 3.69
CA LYS A 336 3.19 29.88 3.05
C LYS A 336 3.48 28.41 3.39
N ALA A 337 4.72 27.94 3.28
CA ALA A 337 5.11 26.57 3.67
C ALA A 337 4.82 26.28 5.15
N THR A 338 5.03 27.25 6.03
CA THR A 338 4.72 27.17 7.45
C THR A 338 3.21 26.97 7.69
N ASP A 339 2.36 27.64 6.92
CA ASP A 339 0.90 27.51 6.95
C ASP A 339 0.42 26.16 6.39
N TYR A 340 1.23 25.52 5.55
CA TYR A 340 1.02 24.16 5.03
C TYR A 340 1.60 23.07 5.94
N GLY A 341 2.22 23.45 7.07
CA GLY A 341 2.68 22.54 8.09
C GLY A 341 4.17 22.21 8.06
N PHE A 342 4.92 22.83 7.17
CA PHE A 342 6.38 22.74 7.14
C PHE A 342 7.04 23.71 8.12
N ASN A 343 8.35 23.67 8.29
CA ASN A 343 9.17 24.60 9.09
C ASN A 343 8.73 24.68 10.59
N LYS A 344 8.17 23.63 11.17
CA LYS A 344 7.63 23.63 12.54
C LYS A 344 8.55 23.01 13.60
N LEU A 345 9.44 22.10 13.24
CA LEU A 345 10.35 21.40 14.15
C LEU A 345 11.80 21.57 13.65
N ASP A 346 12.18 22.78 13.35
CA ASP A 346 13.51 23.07 12.79
C ASP A 346 14.63 22.96 13.83
N ASP A 347 14.30 22.96 15.14
CA ASP A 347 15.20 22.66 16.26
C ASP A 347 15.48 21.17 16.43
N TYR A 348 14.72 20.28 15.81
CA TYR A 348 15.01 18.85 15.82
C TYR A 348 16.26 18.57 14.99
N SER A 349 17.26 17.98 15.61
CA SER A 349 18.49 17.53 14.96
C SER A 349 18.55 16.01 14.86
N TYR A 350 19.14 15.52 13.80
CA TYR A 350 19.37 14.11 13.54
C TYR A 350 20.78 13.90 13.01
N THR A 351 21.49 12.93 13.57
CA THR A 351 22.79 12.51 13.02
C THR A 351 22.56 11.43 11.99
N GLU A 352 22.98 11.70 10.76
CA GLU A 352 22.85 10.76 9.65
C GLU A 352 23.72 9.53 9.88
N GLN A 353 23.11 8.34 9.82
CA GLN A 353 23.77 7.08 10.13
C GLN A 353 24.52 6.50 8.94
N THR A 354 24.07 6.82 7.72
CA THR A 354 24.72 6.40 6.48
C THR A 354 24.36 7.31 5.33
N THR A 355 25.34 7.52 4.44
CA THR A 355 25.18 8.10 3.10
C THR A 355 25.37 7.05 2.00
N ASP A 356 25.55 5.78 2.36
CA ASP A 356 25.75 4.67 1.43
C ASP A 356 24.39 4.15 0.90
N GLY A 357 24.08 4.50 -0.34
CA GLY A 357 22.87 4.03 -1.03
C GLY A 357 22.83 2.51 -1.22
N ASN A 358 23.98 1.82 -1.36
CA ASN A 358 24.01 0.36 -1.46
C ASN A 358 23.61 -0.29 -0.13
N LEU A 359 24.02 0.30 1.00
CA LEU A 359 23.59 -0.17 2.32
C LEU A 359 22.08 0.04 2.49
N LEU A 360 21.54 1.20 2.10
CA LEU A 360 20.10 1.46 2.14
C LEU A 360 19.31 0.46 1.29
N MET A 361 19.76 0.15 0.07
CA MET A 361 19.14 -0.90 -0.77
C MET A 361 19.26 -2.29 -0.14
N SER A 362 20.36 -2.59 0.56
CA SER A 362 20.52 -3.85 1.29
C SER A 362 19.56 -3.95 2.47
N MET A 363 19.28 -2.85 3.17
CA MET A 363 18.25 -2.78 4.22
C MET A 363 16.85 -2.99 3.64
N GLN A 364 16.52 -2.40 2.48
CA GLN A 364 15.26 -2.63 1.79
C GLN A 364 15.11 -4.11 1.40
N LYS A 365 16.18 -4.74 0.88
CA LYS A 365 16.20 -6.17 0.55
C LYS A 365 15.99 -7.04 1.80
N LEU A 366 16.68 -6.73 2.91
CA LEU A 366 16.51 -7.42 4.20
C LEU A 366 15.06 -7.30 4.66
N TRP A 367 14.46 -6.11 4.59
CA TRP A 367 13.07 -5.89 4.91
C TRP A 367 12.15 -6.79 4.06
N LYS A 368 12.31 -6.78 2.73
CA LYS A 368 11.49 -7.59 1.81
C LYS A 368 11.56 -9.08 2.13
N GLN A 369 12.74 -9.59 2.47
CA GLN A 369 12.95 -10.99 2.80
C GLN A 369 12.38 -11.41 4.15
N ASN A 370 12.25 -10.48 5.10
CA ASN A 370 11.95 -10.78 6.50
C ASN A 370 10.64 -10.18 7.02
N LYS A 371 9.99 -9.31 6.28
CA LYS A 371 8.76 -8.63 6.75
C LYS A 371 7.61 -9.57 7.09
N ASN A 372 7.59 -10.77 6.49
CA ASN A 372 6.55 -11.79 6.68
C ASN A 372 7.04 -13.03 7.46
N SER A 373 8.31 -13.07 7.84
CA SER A 373 8.96 -14.28 8.38
C SER A 373 8.33 -14.86 9.66
N ALA A 374 7.44 -14.12 10.31
CA ALA A 374 6.76 -14.59 11.51
C ALA A 374 5.36 -15.15 11.25
N ARG A 375 4.72 -14.74 10.16
CA ARG A 375 3.38 -15.19 9.78
C ARG A 375 3.36 -15.42 8.27
N PRO A 376 3.58 -16.66 7.82
CA PRO A 376 3.50 -16.97 6.40
C PRO A 376 2.17 -16.50 5.83
N ILE A 377 2.21 -15.92 4.65
CA ILE A 377 0.99 -15.46 3.99
C ILE A 377 0.27 -16.67 3.39
N VAL A 378 -1.04 -16.70 3.61
CA VAL A 378 -1.95 -17.56 2.86
C VAL A 378 -2.81 -16.68 1.97
N GLY A 379 -2.50 -16.68 0.69
CA GLY A 379 -3.12 -15.82 -0.31
C GLY A 379 -4.00 -16.58 -1.31
N VAL A 380 -5.04 -15.94 -1.82
CA VAL A 380 -5.82 -16.45 -2.95
C VAL A 380 -6.08 -15.33 -3.95
N PHE A 381 -5.70 -15.58 -5.21
CA PHE A 381 -6.14 -14.77 -6.33
C PHE A 381 -7.53 -15.22 -6.78
N VAL A 382 -8.47 -14.29 -6.85
CA VAL A 382 -9.85 -14.48 -7.31
C VAL A 382 -9.99 -13.68 -8.58
N THR A 383 -9.99 -14.39 -9.72
CA THR A 383 -9.88 -13.79 -11.05
C THR A 383 -11.20 -13.87 -11.81
N ASP A 384 -11.64 -12.74 -12.29
CA ASP A 384 -12.79 -12.61 -13.18
C ASP A 384 -12.46 -13.19 -14.56
N ILE A 385 -13.29 -14.10 -15.04
CA ILE A 385 -13.29 -14.60 -16.41
C ILE A 385 -14.68 -14.49 -17.04
N SER A 386 -15.47 -13.49 -16.63
CA SER A 386 -16.75 -13.18 -17.28
C SER A 386 -16.54 -12.68 -18.71
N GLY A 387 -17.63 -12.62 -19.48
CA GLY A 387 -17.57 -12.25 -20.90
C GLY A 387 -17.02 -10.84 -21.15
N SER A 388 -17.18 -9.90 -20.22
CA SER A 388 -16.64 -8.54 -20.31
C SER A 388 -15.10 -8.48 -20.25
N MET A 389 -14.47 -9.50 -19.64
CA MET A 389 -13.01 -9.63 -19.60
C MET A 389 -12.38 -9.99 -20.95
N ASP A 390 -13.17 -10.29 -22.01
CA ASP A 390 -12.61 -10.68 -23.30
C ASP A 390 -11.80 -9.56 -23.95
N GLY A 391 -10.75 -9.96 -24.68
CA GLY A 391 -9.84 -9.03 -25.34
C GLY A 391 -8.72 -8.49 -24.44
N GLU A 392 -8.64 -7.18 -24.30
CA GLU A 392 -7.57 -6.48 -23.58
C GLU A 392 -7.57 -6.73 -22.07
N PRO A 393 -8.70 -6.71 -21.33
CA PRO A 393 -8.72 -6.93 -19.89
C PRO A 393 -8.12 -8.27 -19.47
N ILE A 394 -8.50 -9.39 -20.11
CA ILE A 394 -7.95 -10.71 -19.77
C ILE A 394 -6.47 -10.84 -20.11
N ASN A 395 -6.01 -10.22 -21.19
CA ASN A 395 -4.61 -10.23 -21.57
C ASN A 395 -3.76 -9.49 -20.54
N ASN A 396 -4.23 -8.35 -20.05
CA ASN A 396 -3.58 -7.57 -19.01
C ASN A 396 -3.61 -8.28 -17.66
N LEU A 397 -4.72 -8.90 -17.29
CA LEU A 397 -4.80 -9.74 -16.10
C LEU A 397 -3.77 -10.87 -16.17
N LYS A 398 -3.69 -11.61 -17.27
CA LYS A 398 -2.70 -12.68 -17.45
C LYS A 398 -1.26 -12.16 -17.36
N LYS A 399 -0.94 -11.09 -18.09
CA LYS A 399 0.38 -10.45 -18.08
C LYS A 399 0.76 -10.02 -16.66
N SER A 400 -0.14 -9.35 -15.96
CA SER A 400 0.12 -8.84 -14.62
C SER A 400 0.30 -9.94 -13.58
N LEU A 401 -0.53 -10.99 -13.61
CA LEU A 401 -0.37 -12.12 -12.71
C LEU A 401 0.93 -12.90 -12.98
N LEU A 402 1.26 -13.19 -14.24
CA LEU A 402 2.50 -13.88 -14.60
C LEU A 402 3.74 -13.10 -14.13
N ASN A 403 3.75 -11.78 -14.34
CA ASN A 403 4.85 -10.93 -13.90
C ASN A 403 4.95 -10.85 -12.37
N SER A 404 3.84 -10.93 -11.67
CA SER A 404 3.80 -10.81 -10.21
C SER A 404 4.25 -12.06 -9.48
N LEU A 405 4.26 -13.25 -10.11
CA LEU A 405 4.75 -14.50 -9.49
C LEU A 405 6.19 -14.40 -8.98
N GLN A 406 7.03 -13.56 -9.58
CA GLN A 406 8.41 -13.34 -9.14
C GLN A 406 8.52 -12.58 -7.81
N TYR A 407 7.48 -11.83 -7.42
CA TYR A 407 7.46 -11.04 -6.18
C TYR A 407 6.92 -11.82 -4.98
N ILE A 408 6.39 -13.03 -5.21
CA ILE A 408 5.88 -13.91 -4.17
C ILE A 408 7.02 -14.79 -3.67
N ASN A 409 7.35 -14.67 -2.38
CA ASN A 409 8.38 -15.51 -1.76
C ASN A 409 7.95 -16.99 -1.74
N ASP A 410 8.93 -17.89 -1.78
CA ASP A 410 8.67 -19.34 -1.89
C ASP A 410 7.99 -19.94 -0.65
N ASP A 411 8.13 -19.31 0.52
CA ASP A 411 7.49 -19.69 1.79
C ASP A 411 6.01 -19.26 1.91
N ASN A 412 5.56 -18.36 1.05
CA ASN A 412 4.15 -17.97 1.01
C ASN A 412 3.30 -19.07 0.36
N LYS A 413 2.09 -19.29 0.87
CA LYS A 413 1.14 -20.26 0.34
C LYS A 413 0.07 -19.55 -0.46
N VAL A 414 -0.05 -19.87 -1.74
CA VAL A 414 -0.97 -19.16 -2.63
C VAL A 414 -1.80 -20.11 -3.46
N GLY A 415 -3.07 -19.74 -3.69
CA GLY A 415 -4.02 -20.42 -4.55
C GLY A 415 -4.60 -19.49 -5.62
N LEU A 416 -5.22 -20.08 -6.65
CA LEU A 416 -5.88 -19.37 -7.74
C LEU A 416 -7.30 -19.90 -7.95
N VAL A 417 -8.27 -19.01 -7.94
CA VAL A 417 -9.67 -19.24 -8.24
C VAL A 417 -10.08 -18.36 -9.41
N SER A 418 -10.80 -18.90 -10.37
CA SER A 418 -11.47 -18.11 -11.39
C SER A 418 -12.98 -18.23 -11.28
N TYR A 419 -13.71 -17.20 -11.71
CA TYR A 419 -15.16 -17.19 -11.68
C TYR A 419 -15.77 -16.50 -12.91
N ASN A 420 -16.91 -17.01 -13.28
CA ASN A 420 -17.89 -16.40 -14.19
C ASN A 420 -19.31 -16.72 -13.66
N ASN A 421 -20.12 -17.52 -14.36
CA ASN A 421 -21.34 -18.12 -13.80
C ASN A 421 -21.01 -19.12 -12.69
N ASP A 422 -19.94 -19.86 -12.88
CA ASP A 422 -19.43 -20.91 -12.01
C ASP A 422 -18.10 -20.51 -11.37
N VAL A 423 -17.66 -21.26 -10.39
CA VAL A 423 -16.37 -21.06 -9.71
C VAL A 423 -15.46 -22.25 -9.94
N THR A 424 -14.23 -21.99 -10.35
CA THR A 424 -13.20 -23.03 -10.53
C THR A 424 -12.00 -22.76 -9.64
N ILE A 425 -11.59 -23.74 -8.85
CA ILE A 425 -10.30 -23.76 -8.17
C ILE A 425 -9.25 -24.22 -9.17
N ASN A 426 -8.54 -23.25 -9.76
CA ASN A 426 -7.52 -23.51 -10.79
C ASN A 426 -6.25 -24.08 -10.19
N VAL A 427 -5.80 -23.53 -9.04
CA VAL A 427 -4.61 -23.98 -8.31
C VAL A 427 -4.93 -23.98 -6.81
N PRO A 428 -4.77 -25.11 -6.10
CA PRO A 428 -4.97 -25.16 -4.65
C PRO A 428 -3.88 -24.38 -3.92
N ILE A 429 -4.16 -23.97 -2.67
CA ILE A 429 -3.17 -23.30 -1.82
C ILE A 429 -2.03 -24.24 -1.49
N LYS A 430 -0.81 -23.87 -1.87
CA LYS A 430 0.47 -24.51 -1.53
C LYS A 430 1.59 -23.49 -1.51
N GLU A 431 2.74 -23.86 -0.96
CA GLU A 431 3.97 -23.08 -1.00
C GLU A 431 4.36 -22.74 -2.44
N MET A 432 4.80 -21.51 -2.67
CA MET A 432 5.09 -20.97 -3.99
C MET A 432 6.48 -21.41 -4.51
N ASP A 433 6.78 -22.69 -4.35
CA ASP A 433 7.95 -23.32 -4.94
C ASP A 433 7.92 -23.31 -6.50
N SER A 434 8.98 -23.73 -7.14
CA SER A 434 9.07 -23.79 -8.61
C SER A 434 7.95 -24.63 -9.25
N THR A 435 7.47 -25.67 -8.57
CA THR A 435 6.37 -26.53 -9.04
C THR A 435 5.03 -25.79 -8.98
N GLN A 436 4.75 -25.10 -7.87
CA GLN A 436 3.53 -24.32 -7.72
C GLN A 436 3.51 -23.14 -8.71
N LYS A 437 4.64 -22.46 -8.91
CA LYS A 437 4.79 -21.40 -9.94
C LYS A 437 4.51 -21.94 -11.35
N ALA A 438 4.95 -23.16 -11.68
CA ALA A 438 4.64 -23.79 -12.96
C ALA A 438 3.15 -24.14 -13.12
N TYR A 439 2.45 -24.55 -12.06
CA TYR A 439 1.00 -24.73 -12.09
C TYR A 439 0.26 -23.39 -12.27
N PHE A 440 0.67 -22.36 -11.57
CA PHE A 440 0.13 -21.01 -11.74
C PHE A 440 0.30 -20.51 -13.16
N THR A 441 1.49 -20.62 -13.72
CA THR A 441 1.78 -20.21 -15.10
C THR A 441 0.83 -20.87 -16.09
N SER A 442 0.65 -22.20 -15.99
CA SER A 442 -0.24 -22.94 -16.87
C SER A 442 -1.71 -22.52 -16.68
N ALA A 443 -2.14 -22.37 -15.41
CA ALA A 443 -3.51 -22.00 -15.10
C ALA A 443 -3.85 -20.58 -15.59
N ILE A 444 -2.98 -19.60 -15.36
CA ILE A 444 -3.15 -18.22 -15.82
C ILE A 444 -3.24 -18.14 -17.34
N LYS A 445 -2.35 -18.81 -18.07
CA LYS A 445 -2.40 -18.87 -19.54
C LYS A 445 -3.70 -19.49 -20.06
N GLY A 446 -4.26 -20.45 -19.32
CA GLY A 446 -5.49 -21.17 -19.66
C GLY A 446 -6.80 -20.44 -19.33
N LEU A 447 -6.77 -19.30 -18.64
CA LEU A 447 -7.99 -18.53 -18.34
C LEU A 447 -8.68 -18.08 -19.65
N THR A 448 -9.98 -18.35 -19.77
CA THR A 448 -10.76 -18.01 -20.99
C THR A 448 -12.06 -17.33 -20.57
N PRO A 449 -12.30 -16.08 -21.01
CA PRO A 449 -13.50 -15.35 -20.68
C PRO A 449 -14.77 -15.95 -21.25
N SER A 450 -15.84 -15.99 -20.47
CA SER A 450 -17.20 -16.33 -20.89
C SER A 450 -18.21 -16.11 -19.77
N GLY A 451 -19.47 -15.94 -20.10
CA GLY A 451 -20.59 -15.94 -19.15
C GLY A 451 -20.73 -14.66 -18.34
N ASP A 452 -21.44 -14.77 -17.21
CA ASP A 452 -21.78 -13.68 -16.28
C ASP A 452 -20.75 -13.51 -15.15
N THR A 453 -21.02 -12.63 -14.17
CA THR A 453 -20.05 -12.19 -13.17
C THR A 453 -20.53 -12.49 -11.75
N ALA A 454 -20.12 -13.63 -11.16
CA ALA A 454 -20.46 -14.05 -9.80
C ALA A 454 -19.30 -13.80 -8.80
N THR A 455 -18.87 -12.57 -8.66
CA THR A 455 -17.67 -12.18 -7.89
C THR A 455 -17.69 -12.71 -6.46
N TYR A 456 -18.83 -12.60 -5.76
CA TYR A 456 -18.91 -13.00 -4.35
C TYR A 456 -18.93 -14.52 -4.16
N ASN A 457 -19.32 -15.28 -5.18
CA ASN A 457 -19.17 -16.74 -5.16
C ASN A 457 -17.67 -17.11 -5.20
N GLY A 458 -16.90 -16.51 -6.10
CA GLY A 458 -15.44 -16.68 -6.15
C GLY A 458 -14.76 -16.28 -4.85
N LEU A 459 -15.16 -15.14 -4.27
CA LEU A 459 -14.66 -14.64 -2.99
C LEU A 459 -14.94 -15.64 -1.85
N LEU A 460 -16.16 -16.16 -1.72
CA LEU A 460 -16.52 -17.11 -0.64
C LEU A 460 -15.81 -18.45 -0.78
N VAL A 461 -15.56 -18.93 -2.01
CA VAL A 461 -14.70 -20.10 -2.25
C VAL A 461 -13.27 -19.84 -1.79
N ALA A 462 -12.70 -18.70 -2.09
CA ALA A 462 -11.37 -18.32 -1.63
C ALA A 462 -11.29 -18.22 -0.10
N VAL A 463 -12.32 -17.66 0.55
CA VAL A 463 -12.42 -17.62 2.01
C VAL A 463 -12.42 -19.03 2.60
N GLN A 464 -13.20 -19.97 2.03
CA GLN A 464 -13.19 -21.35 2.51
C GLN A 464 -11.82 -22.02 2.37
N MET A 465 -11.14 -21.82 1.23
CA MET A 465 -9.79 -22.33 1.01
C MET A 465 -8.80 -21.82 2.07
N ILE A 466 -8.86 -20.53 2.41
CA ILE A 466 -8.05 -19.91 3.46
C ILE A 466 -8.40 -20.48 4.83
N LEU A 467 -9.68 -20.61 5.17
CA LEU A 467 -10.12 -21.19 6.44
C LEU A 467 -9.64 -22.64 6.62
N ASP A 468 -9.61 -23.42 5.54
CA ASP A 468 -9.10 -24.80 5.59
C ASP A 468 -7.58 -24.86 5.81
N GLU A 469 -6.84 -23.89 5.30
CA GLU A 469 -5.40 -23.77 5.55
C GLU A 469 -5.12 -23.25 6.97
N MET A 470 -5.91 -22.28 7.46
CA MET A 470 -5.83 -21.76 8.84
C MET A 470 -6.14 -22.82 9.91
N LYS A 471 -6.92 -23.85 9.60
CA LYS A 471 -7.12 -24.99 10.51
C LYS A 471 -5.83 -25.78 10.73
N LYS A 472 -4.95 -25.84 9.72
CA LYS A 472 -3.66 -26.54 9.80
C LYS A 472 -2.58 -25.68 10.45
N ASN A 473 -2.59 -24.38 10.16
CA ASN A 473 -1.70 -23.39 10.75
C ASN A 473 -2.49 -22.13 11.10
N PRO A 474 -2.82 -21.89 12.39
CA PRO A 474 -3.58 -20.71 12.82
C PRO A 474 -2.81 -19.39 12.71
N ASP A 475 -1.48 -19.45 12.73
CA ASP A 475 -0.62 -18.27 12.77
C ASP A 475 -0.23 -17.75 11.37
N VAL A 476 -1.12 -17.90 10.39
CA VAL A 476 -0.93 -17.35 9.05
C VAL A 476 -1.63 -16.00 8.90
N ARG A 477 -1.15 -15.20 7.95
CA ARG A 477 -1.79 -13.94 7.54
C ARG A 477 -2.64 -14.20 6.29
N PRO A 478 -3.98 -14.16 6.39
CA PRO A 478 -4.85 -14.38 5.24
C PRO A 478 -4.98 -13.14 4.38
N VAL A 479 -4.86 -13.28 3.05
CA VAL A 479 -5.08 -12.21 2.08
C VAL A 479 -5.79 -12.72 0.83
N ILE A 480 -6.72 -11.93 0.29
CA ILE A 480 -7.39 -12.21 -0.98
C ILE A 480 -7.13 -11.04 -1.94
N PHE A 481 -6.88 -11.37 -3.20
CA PHE A 481 -6.79 -10.41 -4.30
C PHE A 481 -7.91 -10.69 -5.28
N VAL A 482 -8.87 -9.76 -5.40
CA VAL A 482 -9.96 -9.83 -6.37
C VAL A 482 -9.60 -8.99 -7.59
N LEU A 483 -9.56 -9.63 -8.76
CA LEU A 483 -9.22 -9.00 -10.03
C LEU A 483 -10.45 -9.08 -10.95
N SER A 484 -11.02 -7.93 -11.34
CA SER A 484 -12.26 -7.86 -12.13
C SER A 484 -12.30 -6.56 -12.93
N ASP A 485 -13.07 -6.56 -14.03
CA ASP A 485 -13.36 -5.35 -14.83
C ASP A 485 -14.77 -4.79 -14.59
N GLY A 486 -15.58 -5.42 -13.72
CA GLY A 486 -16.98 -5.07 -13.66
C GLY A 486 -17.70 -5.28 -12.35
N LYS A 487 -19.01 -5.02 -12.42
CA LYS A 487 -19.95 -5.23 -11.33
C LYS A 487 -20.43 -6.67 -11.35
N THR A 488 -20.57 -7.24 -10.16
CA THR A 488 -21.26 -8.52 -10.01
C THR A 488 -22.71 -8.39 -10.49
N ASN A 489 -23.17 -9.36 -11.28
CA ASN A 489 -24.53 -9.40 -11.81
C ASN A 489 -25.30 -10.66 -11.39
N GLN A 490 -24.63 -11.60 -10.73
CA GLN A 490 -25.25 -12.81 -10.17
C GLN A 490 -24.48 -13.35 -8.95
N GLY A 491 -25.01 -14.40 -8.35
CA GLY A 491 -24.43 -15.05 -7.18
C GLY A 491 -24.89 -14.44 -5.85
N TYR A 492 -24.09 -14.55 -4.81
CA TYR A 492 -24.36 -13.97 -3.48
C TYR A 492 -24.27 -12.47 -3.48
N ASP A 493 -24.99 -11.81 -2.57
CA ASP A 493 -24.96 -10.36 -2.45
C ASP A 493 -23.74 -9.84 -1.72
N PHE A 494 -23.43 -8.56 -1.95
CA PHE A 494 -22.32 -7.85 -1.36
C PHE A 494 -22.41 -7.78 0.17
N ASP A 495 -23.58 -7.42 0.71
CA ASP A 495 -23.71 -7.10 2.15
C ASP A 495 -23.38 -8.32 3.01
N ARG A 496 -23.79 -9.52 2.56
CA ARG A 496 -23.50 -10.75 3.27
C ARG A 496 -22.04 -11.16 3.17
N ALA A 497 -21.44 -11.06 1.98
CA ALA A 497 -20.01 -11.27 1.79
C ALA A 497 -19.18 -10.31 2.65
N ALA A 498 -19.58 -9.04 2.71
CA ALA A 498 -18.93 -8.02 3.52
C ALA A 498 -18.98 -8.32 5.03
N GLN A 499 -20.12 -8.79 5.55
CA GLN A 499 -20.24 -9.21 6.96
C GLN A 499 -19.29 -10.36 7.29
N ILE A 500 -19.21 -11.35 6.41
CA ILE A 500 -18.30 -12.51 6.56
C ILE A 500 -16.85 -12.06 6.59
N ILE A 501 -16.43 -11.27 5.60
CA ILE A 501 -15.05 -10.74 5.49
C ILE A 501 -14.68 -9.94 6.73
N LYS A 502 -15.58 -9.06 7.20
CA LYS A 502 -15.39 -8.27 8.43
C LYS A 502 -15.23 -9.16 9.66
N ALA A 503 -16.13 -10.13 9.85
CA ALA A 503 -16.12 -11.04 11.01
C ALA A 503 -14.86 -11.91 11.07
N LEU A 504 -14.34 -12.34 9.91
CA LEU A 504 -13.15 -13.16 9.79
C LEU A 504 -11.84 -12.36 9.84
N GLY A 505 -11.88 -11.05 9.62
CA GLY A 505 -10.68 -10.20 9.59
C GLY A 505 -9.76 -10.50 8.41
N ILE A 506 -10.31 -10.95 7.27
CA ILE A 506 -9.53 -11.28 6.07
C ILE A 506 -9.31 -10.02 5.25
N THR A 507 -8.07 -9.72 4.92
CA THR A 507 -7.70 -8.61 4.02
C THR A 507 -8.13 -8.94 2.59
N VAL A 508 -8.88 -8.04 1.93
CA VAL A 508 -9.32 -8.21 0.54
C VAL A 508 -8.88 -7.01 -0.28
N ASN A 509 -7.82 -7.19 -1.06
CA ASN A 509 -7.35 -6.20 -2.03
C ASN A 509 -8.15 -6.36 -3.33
N THR A 510 -8.55 -5.27 -3.95
CA THR A 510 -9.30 -5.30 -5.20
C THR A 510 -8.57 -4.55 -6.29
N ILE A 511 -8.49 -5.17 -7.46
CA ILE A 511 -7.84 -4.63 -8.65
C ILE A 511 -8.86 -4.61 -9.78
N GLY A 512 -9.18 -3.42 -10.25
CA GLY A 512 -10.11 -3.22 -11.37
C GLY A 512 -9.37 -2.92 -12.67
N TYR A 513 -9.82 -3.54 -13.74
CA TYR A 513 -9.32 -3.35 -15.10
C TYR A 513 -10.33 -2.49 -15.88
N ASN A 514 -10.06 -1.17 -16.03
CA ASN A 514 -10.97 -0.22 -16.68
C ASN A 514 -12.39 -0.19 -16.07
N ALA A 515 -12.50 -0.47 -14.78
CA ALA A 515 -13.76 -0.75 -14.10
C ALA A 515 -14.35 0.47 -13.36
N ASP A 516 -15.68 0.50 -13.20
CA ASP A 516 -16.32 1.30 -12.14
C ASP A 516 -16.02 0.64 -10.78
N LEU A 517 -14.94 1.05 -10.14
CA LEU A 517 -14.47 0.47 -8.89
C LEU A 517 -15.35 0.72 -7.67
N LYS A 518 -16.46 1.43 -7.79
CA LYS A 518 -17.27 1.83 -6.60
C LYS A 518 -17.72 0.64 -5.77
N GLU A 519 -18.06 -0.47 -6.41
CA GLU A 519 -18.49 -1.68 -5.72
C GLU A 519 -17.31 -2.46 -5.14
N LEU A 520 -16.28 -2.72 -5.95
CA LEU A 520 -15.06 -3.40 -5.51
C LEU A 520 -14.33 -2.64 -4.39
N ALA A 521 -14.27 -1.30 -4.48
CA ALA A 521 -13.69 -0.45 -3.45
C ALA A 521 -14.43 -0.53 -2.11
N LYS A 522 -15.71 -0.91 -2.08
CA LYS A 522 -16.43 -1.17 -0.82
C LYS A 522 -15.88 -2.41 -0.11
N LEU A 523 -15.48 -3.46 -0.82
CA LEU A 523 -14.84 -4.66 -0.25
C LEU A 523 -13.50 -4.32 0.41
N SER A 524 -12.64 -3.61 -0.30
CA SER A 524 -11.32 -3.23 0.21
C SER A 524 -11.41 -2.36 1.47
N LYS A 525 -12.43 -1.51 1.57
CA LYS A 525 -12.64 -0.63 2.73
C LYS A 525 -13.04 -1.38 4.01
N ILE A 526 -13.48 -2.63 3.93
CA ILE A 526 -13.99 -3.37 5.09
C ILE A 526 -12.87 -3.61 6.11
N ASN A 527 -11.70 -4.09 5.65
CA ASN A 527 -10.53 -4.39 6.48
C ASN A 527 -9.30 -3.58 6.03
N GLU A 528 -9.51 -2.33 5.57
CA GLU A 528 -8.48 -1.34 5.26
C GLU A 528 -7.50 -1.74 4.17
N SER A 529 -7.95 -2.52 3.23
CA SER A 529 -7.15 -2.96 2.08
C SER A 529 -7.20 -1.97 0.91
N VAL A 530 -6.48 -2.29 -0.15
CA VAL A 530 -6.28 -1.43 -1.30
C VAL A 530 -7.32 -1.70 -2.38
N ALA A 531 -7.93 -0.64 -2.92
CA ALA A 531 -8.60 -0.68 -4.20
C ALA A 531 -7.70 0.02 -5.23
N ILE A 532 -7.28 -0.71 -6.23
CA ILE A 532 -6.44 -0.20 -7.32
C ILE A 532 -7.28 -0.15 -8.59
N ASN A 533 -7.41 1.03 -9.19
CA ASN A 533 -7.83 1.12 -10.58
C ASN A 533 -6.57 1.04 -11.44
N ALA A 534 -6.49 0.00 -12.23
CA ALA A 534 -5.40 -0.22 -13.16
C ALA A 534 -5.94 -0.02 -14.57
N ASP A 535 -5.35 0.89 -15.30
CA ASP A 535 -5.49 0.87 -16.74
C ASP A 535 -4.49 -0.13 -17.36
N ASN A 536 -4.58 -0.30 -18.67
CA ASN A 536 -3.82 -1.34 -19.37
C ASN A 536 -2.30 -1.18 -19.26
N ASP A 537 -1.82 0.03 -18.99
CA ASP A 537 -0.39 0.36 -19.04
C ASP A 537 0.27 0.29 -17.65
N ASP A 538 -0.49 0.43 -16.55
CA ASP A 538 0.07 0.55 -15.20
C ASP A 538 -0.24 -0.62 -14.25
N VAL A 539 -1.10 -1.56 -14.66
CA VAL A 539 -1.54 -2.67 -13.82
C VAL A 539 -0.39 -3.53 -13.29
N VAL A 540 0.61 -3.80 -14.12
CA VAL A 540 1.78 -4.62 -13.73
C VAL A 540 2.57 -3.91 -12.62
N TYR A 541 2.77 -2.60 -12.76
CA TYR A 541 3.48 -1.80 -11.77
C TYR A 541 2.70 -1.69 -10.46
N LYS A 542 1.41 -1.39 -10.51
CA LYS A 542 0.55 -1.28 -9.33
C LYS A 542 0.45 -2.60 -8.57
N LEU A 543 0.39 -3.73 -9.28
CA LEU A 543 0.44 -5.05 -8.65
C LEU A 543 1.80 -5.36 -8.03
N LYS A 544 2.91 -4.96 -8.68
CA LYS A 544 4.26 -5.05 -8.09
C LYS A 544 4.32 -4.29 -6.76
N GLU A 545 3.84 -3.05 -6.72
CA GLU A 545 3.81 -2.23 -5.50
C GLU A 545 2.97 -2.90 -4.40
N LEU A 546 1.77 -3.38 -4.75
CA LEU A 546 0.88 -4.08 -3.83
C LEU A 546 1.52 -5.38 -3.32
N PHE A 547 2.12 -6.19 -4.19
CA PHE A 547 2.73 -7.44 -3.79
C PHE A 547 4.03 -7.24 -3.00
N ASN A 548 4.79 -6.19 -3.29
CA ASN A 548 5.91 -5.81 -2.45
C ASN A 548 5.46 -5.39 -1.04
N ALA A 549 4.29 -4.80 -0.90
CA ALA A 549 3.73 -4.47 0.41
C ALA A 549 3.12 -5.70 1.11
N GLU A 550 2.42 -6.57 0.37
CA GLU A 550 1.69 -7.72 0.93
C GLU A 550 2.55 -8.99 1.07
N PHE A 551 3.22 -9.43 0.02
CA PHE A 551 4.11 -10.59 0.03
C PHE A 551 5.56 -10.17 0.32
#